data_341823f0c9825ea6c13ae4fd15a015e3
#
_entry.id   341823f0c9825ea6c13ae4fd15a015e3
#
_cell.length_a   1.000
_cell.length_b   1.000
_cell.length_c   1.000
_cell.angle_alpha   90.00
_cell.angle_beta   90.00
_cell.angle_gamma   90.00
#
_symmetry.space_group_name_H-M   'P 1'
#
loop_
_entity.id
_entity.type
_entity.pdbx_description
1 polymer ?
#
loop_
_entity_poly.entity_id
_entity_poly.type
_entity_poly.pdbx_seq_one_letter_code
_entity_poly.pdbx_strand_id
1 'polypeptide(L)'
;MGQKKIKIVGAGLAGCSCARLLAEQGFKVDIFEKYEIGGLCRDDYATKFQYYGPHIFHTSNPEVICFVLKFADFRAFTNRPIAWTDRGLARLPISIETIKDLKKQTLDDETEIDNECVFDNIIKDYSKKQWGKPAEKSVLGRLKVYKGLGGSYFNDTFEGLPTNGFGNMMENMLNHPNINITFLETDENGSGYDYVIWTGAIDELVGMNEKVEWRGTKFVEHKDDMFKPRLAPVYNICTEYLQMTRSTDMDALTGGNSGLILEEIPNGDGKHYPIVKNRQKLDEWIAEKEKQGLYCCGRLGTASYFDMDDTIENAMEVCEKIMKDCEA
;
A
#
# COMPACT_ATOMS: atom_id res chain seq x y z
N MET A 1 12.26 35.35 11.95
CA MET A 1 12.18 34.04 12.64
C MET A 1 13.17 33.10 11.94
N GLY A 2 13.91 32.28 12.70
CA GLY A 2 14.81 31.28 12.11
C GLY A 2 14.00 30.24 11.31
N GLN A 3 14.62 29.66 10.28
CA GLN A 3 13.98 28.62 9.46
C GLN A 3 13.73 27.38 10.36
N LYS A 4 12.49 26.93 10.46
CA LYS A 4 12.09 25.76 11.24
C LYS A 4 12.71 24.47 10.68
N LYS A 5 13.10 23.58 11.60
CA LYS A 5 13.73 22.30 11.28
C LYS A 5 12.82 21.13 11.63
N ILE A 6 12.63 20.23 10.66
CA ILE A 6 11.82 19.03 10.79
C ILE A 6 12.70 17.80 10.71
N LYS A 7 12.54 16.87 11.66
CA LYS A 7 13.08 15.52 11.59
C LYS A 7 12.03 14.58 11.04
N ILE A 8 12.37 13.77 10.06
CA ILE A 8 11.50 12.70 9.55
C ILE A 8 12.22 11.37 9.72
N VAL A 9 11.55 10.40 10.30
CA VAL A 9 12.03 9.02 10.48
C VAL A 9 11.33 8.10 9.50
N GLY A 10 12.10 7.60 8.53
CA GLY A 10 11.68 6.73 7.43
C GLY A 10 11.53 7.46 6.09
N ALA A 11 12.15 6.90 5.04
CA ALA A 11 12.08 7.38 3.66
C ALA A 11 11.19 6.47 2.77
N GLY A 12 10.08 5.97 3.32
CA GLY A 12 8.98 5.40 2.55
C GLY A 12 8.11 6.49 1.95
N LEU A 13 7.02 6.11 1.28
CA LEU A 13 6.13 7.04 0.59
C LEU A 13 5.61 8.17 1.50
N ALA A 14 5.22 7.86 2.75
CA ALA A 14 4.79 8.86 3.72
C ALA A 14 5.89 9.89 4.03
N GLY A 15 7.09 9.42 4.38
CA GLY A 15 8.20 10.31 4.74
C GLY A 15 8.67 11.16 3.57
N CYS A 16 8.78 10.59 2.37
CA CYS A 16 9.15 11.33 1.16
C CYS A 16 8.12 12.40 0.80
N SER A 17 6.82 12.08 0.94
CA SER A 17 5.74 13.05 0.71
C SER A 17 5.77 14.19 1.72
N CYS A 18 5.89 13.90 3.02
CA CYS A 18 6.02 14.93 4.04
C CYS A 18 7.26 15.81 3.81
N ALA A 19 8.40 15.18 3.52
CA ALA A 19 9.65 15.91 3.29
C ALA A 19 9.50 16.92 2.14
N ARG A 20 8.92 16.48 1.01
CA ARG A 20 8.73 17.34 -0.13
C ARG A 20 7.74 18.48 0.14
N LEU A 21 6.59 18.19 0.72
CA LEU A 21 5.56 19.17 1.03
C LEU A 21 6.10 20.26 1.96
N LEU A 22 6.78 19.89 3.03
CA LEU A 22 7.36 20.85 3.99
C LEU A 22 8.53 21.64 3.42
N ALA A 23 9.38 20.99 2.62
CA ALA A 23 10.52 21.66 1.99
C ALA A 23 10.07 22.73 0.96
N GLU A 24 8.96 22.50 0.22
CA GLU A 24 8.33 23.48 -0.67
C GLU A 24 7.78 24.69 0.10
N GLN A 25 7.44 24.54 1.37
CA GLN A 25 7.02 25.61 2.29
C GLN A 25 8.19 26.29 3.02
N GLY A 26 9.43 25.94 2.66
CA GLY A 26 10.64 26.60 3.20
C GLY A 26 11.19 25.99 4.49
N PHE A 27 10.63 24.88 5.00
CA PHE A 27 11.21 24.16 6.14
C PHE A 27 12.52 23.51 5.76
N LYS A 28 13.43 23.37 6.73
CA LYS A 28 14.58 22.46 6.61
C LYS A 28 14.20 21.08 7.11
N VAL A 29 14.41 20.09 6.27
CA VAL A 29 13.99 18.71 6.52
C VAL A 29 15.22 17.80 6.53
N ASP A 30 15.47 17.16 7.65
CA ASP A 30 16.43 16.07 7.78
C ASP A 30 15.64 14.75 7.88
N ILE A 31 15.78 13.91 6.86
CA ILE A 31 15.14 12.58 6.81
C ILE A 31 16.18 11.49 7.13
N PHE A 32 15.79 10.56 7.96
CA PHE A 32 16.63 9.44 8.39
C PHE A 32 16.01 8.14 7.92
N GLU A 33 16.79 7.34 7.20
CA GLU A 33 16.36 6.05 6.69
C GLU A 33 17.32 4.95 7.15
N LYS A 34 16.77 3.85 7.65
CA LYS A 34 17.55 2.74 8.17
C LYS A 34 18.23 1.91 7.07
N TYR A 35 17.55 1.77 5.92
CA TYR A 35 17.98 0.88 4.84
C TYR A 35 18.09 1.62 3.50
N GLU A 36 17.01 1.68 2.75
CA GLU A 36 16.93 2.24 1.41
C GLU A 36 15.63 3.02 1.22
N ILE A 37 15.64 3.99 0.31
CA ILE A 37 14.44 4.74 -0.06
C ILE A 37 13.38 3.80 -0.60
N GLY A 38 12.12 4.02 -0.23
CA GLY A 38 10.98 3.31 -0.78
C GLY A 38 10.07 2.64 0.25
N GLY A 39 10.62 2.18 1.38
CA GLY A 39 9.84 1.46 2.39
C GLY A 39 9.11 0.25 1.78
N LEU A 40 7.80 0.12 2.04
CA LEU A 40 6.98 -0.97 1.48
C LEU A 40 6.71 -0.82 -0.04
N CYS A 41 6.93 0.36 -0.63
CA CYS A 41 6.81 0.59 -2.07
C CYS A 41 8.14 0.45 -2.82
N ARG A 42 9.18 -0.09 -2.16
CA ARG A 42 10.51 -0.24 -2.74
C ARG A 42 10.50 -1.18 -3.95
N ASP A 43 11.18 -0.75 -4.99
CA ASP A 43 11.43 -1.54 -6.19
C ASP A 43 12.92 -1.50 -6.58
N ASP A 44 13.32 -2.41 -7.45
CA ASP A 44 14.65 -2.42 -8.04
C ASP A 44 14.71 -1.43 -9.21
N TYR A 45 15.67 -0.51 -9.19
CA TYR A 45 15.78 0.56 -10.20
C TYR A 45 16.04 0.05 -11.63
N ALA A 46 16.78 -1.05 -11.75
CA ALA A 46 17.16 -1.57 -13.06
C ALA A 46 16.05 -2.43 -13.68
N THR A 47 15.40 -3.24 -12.86
CA THR A 47 14.43 -4.25 -13.31
C THR A 47 12.98 -3.86 -13.02
N LYS A 48 12.75 -2.85 -12.18
CA LYS A 48 11.42 -2.43 -11.67
C LYS A 48 10.69 -3.52 -10.88
N PHE A 49 11.44 -4.47 -10.34
CA PHE A 49 10.90 -5.53 -9.51
C PHE A 49 10.45 -4.97 -8.17
N GLN A 50 9.18 -5.15 -7.81
CA GLN A 50 8.61 -4.69 -6.55
C GLN A 50 8.76 -5.77 -5.48
N TYR A 51 9.47 -5.45 -4.40
CA TYR A 51 9.85 -6.44 -3.37
C TYR A 51 8.71 -6.84 -2.43
N TYR A 52 7.70 -5.98 -2.26
CA TYR A 52 6.65 -6.15 -1.25
C TYR A 52 5.25 -6.32 -1.84
N GLY A 53 5.16 -7.02 -2.95
CA GLY A 53 3.90 -7.28 -3.65
C GLY A 53 3.62 -6.29 -4.79
N PRO A 54 2.57 -6.55 -5.58
CA PRO A 54 2.20 -5.68 -6.69
C PRO A 54 1.62 -4.37 -6.18
N HIS A 55 2.35 -3.29 -6.38
CA HIS A 55 1.90 -1.94 -6.13
C HIS A 55 1.42 -1.31 -7.45
N ILE A 56 0.17 -0.94 -7.50
CA ILE A 56 -0.44 -0.20 -8.59
C ILE A 56 -1.03 1.05 -7.96
N PHE A 57 -0.57 2.21 -8.42
CA PHE A 57 -1.08 3.47 -7.89
C PHE A 57 -2.47 3.74 -8.45
N HIS A 58 -3.39 4.11 -7.59
CA HIS A 58 -4.75 4.48 -7.97
C HIS A 58 -5.29 5.54 -7.00
N THR A 59 -6.08 6.46 -7.49
CA THR A 59 -6.76 7.47 -6.71
C THR A 59 -7.81 8.21 -7.53
N SER A 60 -8.80 8.79 -6.86
CA SER A 60 -9.73 9.76 -7.45
C SER A 60 -9.51 11.18 -6.92
N ASN A 61 -8.54 11.36 -6.01
CA ASN A 61 -8.22 12.67 -5.44
C ASN A 61 -7.35 13.49 -6.41
N PRO A 62 -7.85 14.63 -6.93
CA PRO A 62 -7.10 15.44 -7.89
C PRO A 62 -5.83 16.06 -7.30
N GLU A 63 -5.79 16.34 -5.99
CA GLU A 63 -4.60 16.90 -5.33
C GLU A 63 -3.48 15.88 -5.29
N VAL A 64 -3.81 14.63 -4.96
CA VAL A 64 -2.86 13.51 -4.96
C VAL A 64 -2.37 13.22 -6.37
N ILE A 65 -3.26 13.23 -7.38
CA ILE A 65 -2.87 13.08 -8.79
C ILE A 65 -1.87 14.20 -9.19
N CYS A 66 -2.21 15.45 -8.92
CA CYS A 66 -1.35 16.58 -9.22
C CYS A 66 0.00 16.51 -8.49
N PHE A 67 0.01 15.98 -7.26
CA PHE A 67 1.24 15.82 -6.49
C PHE A 67 2.16 14.78 -7.11
N VAL A 68 1.70 13.55 -7.35
CA VAL A 68 2.57 12.47 -7.86
C VAL A 68 3.08 12.72 -9.27
N LEU A 69 2.27 13.38 -10.13
CA LEU A 69 2.65 13.71 -11.49
C LEU A 69 3.78 14.77 -11.58
N LYS A 70 4.11 15.46 -10.49
CA LYS A 70 5.31 16.31 -10.44
C LYS A 70 6.61 15.49 -10.40
N PHE A 71 6.56 14.22 -9.98
CA PHE A 71 7.73 13.42 -9.65
C PHE A 71 7.92 12.19 -10.53
N ALA A 72 6.89 11.78 -11.26
CA ALA A 72 6.96 10.66 -12.19
C ALA A 72 5.96 10.80 -13.33
N ASP A 73 6.34 10.29 -14.50
CA ASP A 73 5.40 9.93 -15.54
C ASP A 73 4.77 8.59 -15.22
N PHE A 74 3.48 8.43 -15.51
CA PHE A 74 2.76 7.20 -15.25
C PHE A 74 2.34 6.50 -16.54
N ARG A 75 2.59 5.21 -16.59
CA ARG A 75 2.01 4.32 -17.58
C ARG A 75 0.63 3.89 -17.10
N ALA A 76 -0.39 4.17 -17.88
CA ALA A 76 -1.74 3.68 -17.58
C ALA A 76 -1.75 2.15 -17.47
N PHE A 77 -2.41 1.64 -16.45
CA PHE A 77 -2.54 0.21 -16.20
C PHE A 77 -3.90 -0.07 -15.59
N THR A 78 -4.66 -0.97 -16.19
CA THR A 78 -5.96 -1.40 -15.66
C THR A 78 -5.79 -2.74 -14.96
N ASN A 79 -5.94 -2.73 -13.64
CA ASN A 79 -5.79 -3.96 -12.85
C ASN A 79 -6.99 -4.90 -13.04
N ARG A 80 -6.74 -6.05 -13.66
CA ARG A 80 -7.71 -7.11 -13.86
C ARG A 80 -7.09 -8.45 -13.46
N PRO A 81 -6.99 -8.71 -12.16
CA PRO A 81 -6.40 -9.95 -11.69
C PRO A 81 -7.29 -11.16 -12.03
N ILE A 82 -6.69 -12.33 -11.97
CA ILE A 82 -7.39 -13.60 -12.08
C ILE A 82 -7.44 -14.27 -10.72
N ALA A 83 -8.59 -14.79 -10.32
CA ALA A 83 -8.70 -15.69 -9.19
C ALA A 83 -8.41 -17.13 -9.63
N TRP A 84 -7.46 -17.76 -8.95
CA TRP A 84 -7.23 -19.20 -9.05
C TRP A 84 -8.03 -19.90 -7.97
N THR A 85 -9.02 -20.68 -8.37
CA THR A 85 -10.00 -21.33 -7.48
C THR A 85 -10.03 -22.85 -7.71
N ASP A 86 -10.67 -23.60 -6.83
CA ASP A 86 -10.87 -25.04 -7.00
C ASP A 86 -11.75 -25.38 -8.21
N ARG A 87 -12.50 -24.41 -8.73
CA ARG A 87 -13.31 -24.54 -9.94
C ARG A 87 -12.59 -24.12 -11.22
N GLY A 88 -11.37 -23.63 -11.10
CA GLY A 88 -10.56 -23.10 -12.19
C GLY A 88 -10.34 -21.59 -12.07
N LEU A 89 -10.04 -20.96 -13.21
CA LEU A 89 -9.77 -19.53 -13.26
C LEU A 89 -11.06 -18.73 -13.33
N ALA A 90 -11.12 -17.62 -12.59
CA ALA A 90 -12.21 -16.68 -12.64
C ALA A 90 -11.68 -15.25 -12.75
N ARG A 91 -12.29 -14.45 -13.62
CA ARG A 91 -11.94 -13.05 -13.84
C ARG A 91 -12.33 -12.19 -12.64
N LEU A 92 -11.49 -11.24 -12.30
CA LEU A 92 -11.77 -10.20 -11.32
C LEU A 92 -11.71 -8.81 -11.99
N PRO A 93 -12.37 -7.79 -11.46
CA PRO A 93 -13.18 -7.75 -10.24
C PRO A 93 -14.44 -8.60 -10.33
N ILE A 94 -15.07 -8.85 -9.16
CA ILE A 94 -16.29 -9.68 -9.08
C ILE A 94 -17.39 -9.08 -9.97
N SER A 95 -17.84 -9.86 -10.93
CA SER A 95 -18.81 -9.46 -11.96
C SER A 95 -19.60 -10.67 -12.43
N ILE A 96 -20.54 -10.46 -13.34
CA ILE A 96 -21.24 -11.58 -13.99
C ILE A 96 -20.27 -12.53 -14.71
N GLU A 97 -19.14 -12.00 -15.24
CA GLU A 97 -18.09 -12.80 -15.86
C GLU A 97 -17.41 -13.73 -14.87
N THR A 98 -17.19 -13.26 -13.61
CA THR A 98 -16.68 -14.10 -12.52
C THR A 98 -17.61 -15.31 -12.29
N ILE A 99 -18.93 -15.09 -12.27
CA ILE A 99 -19.91 -16.16 -12.05
C ILE A 99 -19.96 -17.12 -13.23
N LYS A 100 -19.90 -16.60 -14.46
CA LYS A 100 -19.79 -17.43 -15.68
C LYS A 100 -18.59 -18.37 -15.62
N ASP A 101 -17.43 -17.83 -15.23
CA ASP A 101 -16.21 -18.60 -15.10
C ASP A 101 -16.31 -19.69 -14.01
N LEU A 102 -16.88 -19.35 -12.84
CA LEU A 102 -17.02 -20.28 -11.71
C LEU A 102 -18.07 -21.38 -11.97
N LYS A 103 -19.18 -21.05 -12.60
CA LYS A 103 -20.28 -21.99 -12.88
C LYS A 103 -20.12 -22.74 -14.19
N LYS A 104 -19.20 -22.28 -15.07
CA LYS A 104 -19.01 -22.79 -16.45
C LYS A 104 -20.33 -22.81 -17.24
N GLN A 105 -21.10 -21.74 -17.08
CA GLN A 105 -22.43 -21.58 -17.70
C GLN A 105 -22.50 -20.26 -18.46
N THR A 106 -23.27 -20.26 -19.54
CA THR A 106 -23.68 -19.03 -20.21
C THR A 106 -24.80 -18.40 -19.39
N LEU A 107 -24.55 -17.18 -18.91
CA LEU A 107 -25.53 -16.37 -18.17
C LEU A 107 -25.78 -15.09 -18.95
N ASP A 108 -26.97 -14.53 -18.82
CA ASP A 108 -27.29 -13.21 -19.37
C ASP A 108 -26.82 -12.08 -18.42
N ASP A 109 -26.83 -10.86 -18.90
CA ASP A 109 -26.36 -9.70 -18.13
C ASP A 109 -27.38 -9.26 -17.06
N GLU A 110 -28.59 -9.82 -17.06
CA GLU A 110 -29.64 -9.60 -16.05
C GLU A 110 -29.54 -10.59 -14.88
N THR A 111 -28.69 -11.62 -15.02
CA THR A 111 -28.50 -12.64 -13.97
C THR A 111 -27.99 -11.99 -12.70
N GLU A 112 -28.64 -12.24 -11.57
CA GLU A 112 -28.17 -11.79 -10.25
C GLU A 112 -26.87 -12.49 -9.87
N ILE A 113 -26.00 -11.76 -9.19
CA ILE A 113 -24.74 -12.30 -8.68
C ILE A 113 -25.03 -13.30 -7.56
N ASP A 114 -24.57 -14.52 -7.76
CA ASP A 114 -24.63 -15.56 -6.75
C ASP A 114 -23.57 -15.31 -5.65
N ASN A 115 -23.99 -14.60 -4.62
CA ASN A 115 -23.14 -14.21 -3.50
C ASN A 115 -22.55 -15.39 -2.74
N GLU A 116 -23.25 -16.54 -2.64
CA GLU A 116 -22.70 -17.74 -2.02
C GLU A 116 -21.58 -18.35 -2.86
N CYS A 117 -21.78 -18.40 -4.17
CA CYS A 117 -20.76 -18.86 -5.10
C CYS A 117 -19.49 -17.98 -5.01
N VAL A 118 -19.64 -16.66 -4.93
CA VAL A 118 -18.53 -15.72 -4.75
C VAL A 118 -17.84 -15.97 -3.42
N PHE A 119 -18.59 -16.04 -2.33
CA PHE A 119 -18.03 -16.24 -1.00
C PHE A 119 -17.22 -17.53 -0.92
N ASP A 120 -17.80 -18.65 -1.34
CA ASP A 120 -17.19 -19.97 -1.20
C ASP A 120 -15.96 -20.17 -2.09
N ASN A 121 -15.90 -19.52 -3.25
CA ASN A 121 -14.81 -19.74 -4.22
C ASN A 121 -13.76 -18.62 -4.28
N ILE A 122 -14.10 -17.40 -3.88
CA ILE A 122 -13.18 -16.25 -3.99
C ILE A 122 -12.72 -15.76 -2.61
N ILE A 123 -13.64 -15.68 -1.62
CA ILE A 123 -13.39 -14.92 -0.40
C ILE A 123 -12.94 -15.80 0.75
N LYS A 124 -13.64 -16.90 0.98
CA LYS A 124 -13.51 -17.74 2.17
C LYS A 124 -12.08 -18.21 2.43
N ASP A 125 -11.50 -18.90 1.47
CA ASP A 125 -10.17 -19.50 1.64
C ASP A 125 -9.05 -18.48 1.53
N TYR A 126 -9.22 -17.48 0.65
CA TYR A 126 -8.30 -16.34 0.58
C TYR A 126 -8.23 -15.60 1.93
N SER A 127 -9.37 -15.23 2.49
CA SER A 127 -9.42 -14.51 3.76
C SER A 127 -8.92 -15.36 4.94
N LYS A 128 -9.20 -16.66 4.95
CA LYS A 128 -8.67 -17.58 5.95
C LYS A 128 -7.14 -17.62 5.94
N LYS A 129 -6.52 -17.67 4.77
CA LYS A 129 -5.06 -17.60 4.65
C LYS A 129 -4.54 -16.24 5.12
N GLN A 130 -5.10 -15.15 4.61
CA GLN A 130 -4.63 -13.78 4.89
C GLN A 130 -4.79 -13.39 6.36
N TRP A 131 -5.91 -13.75 7.01
CA TRP A 131 -6.27 -13.26 8.34
C TRP A 131 -6.29 -14.35 9.43
N GLY A 132 -6.00 -15.60 9.09
CA GLY A 132 -6.04 -16.75 10.00
C GLY A 132 -7.45 -17.25 10.33
N LYS A 133 -8.49 -16.58 9.83
CA LYS A 133 -9.91 -16.98 9.93
C LYS A 133 -10.65 -16.55 8.66
N PRO A 134 -11.68 -17.29 8.22
CA PRO A 134 -12.48 -16.87 7.09
C PRO A 134 -13.20 -15.56 7.42
N ALA A 135 -13.42 -14.75 6.40
CA ALA A 135 -14.29 -13.57 6.52
C ALA A 135 -15.72 -13.99 6.89
N GLU A 136 -16.43 -13.10 7.56
CA GLU A 136 -17.87 -13.28 7.79
C GLU A 136 -18.64 -13.04 6.48
N LYS A 137 -19.77 -13.75 6.27
CA LYS A 137 -20.62 -13.51 5.07
C LYS A 137 -21.12 -12.07 4.95
N SER A 138 -21.15 -11.30 6.04
CA SER A 138 -21.45 -9.86 6.03
C SER A 138 -20.51 -9.05 5.14
N VAL A 139 -19.32 -9.54 4.84
CA VAL A 139 -18.39 -8.89 3.88
C VAL A 139 -18.99 -8.76 2.48
N LEU A 140 -19.88 -9.67 2.08
CA LEU A 140 -20.54 -9.67 0.77
C LEU A 140 -21.32 -8.38 0.50
N GLY A 141 -21.94 -7.79 1.52
CA GLY A 141 -22.65 -6.51 1.40
C GLY A 141 -21.74 -5.29 1.14
N ARG A 142 -20.42 -5.45 1.30
CA ARG A 142 -19.42 -4.40 1.07
C ARG A 142 -18.60 -4.62 -0.20
N LEU A 143 -18.76 -5.78 -0.85
CA LEU A 143 -18.06 -6.07 -2.08
C LEU A 143 -18.64 -5.29 -3.25
N LYS A 144 -17.76 -4.69 -4.03
CA LYS A 144 -18.13 -4.14 -5.32
C LYS A 144 -18.38 -5.28 -6.30
N VAL A 145 -19.58 -5.31 -6.82
CA VAL A 145 -19.98 -6.24 -7.85
C VAL A 145 -20.37 -5.45 -9.09
N TYR A 146 -19.71 -5.76 -10.19
CA TYR A 146 -19.93 -5.08 -11.47
C TYR A 146 -21.02 -5.79 -12.27
N LYS A 147 -21.93 -5.01 -12.85
CA LYS A 147 -22.84 -5.51 -13.89
C LYS A 147 -22.13 -5.47 -15.23
N GLY A 148 -22.23 -6.56 -16.00
CA GLY A 148 -21.57 -6.68 -17.30
C GLY A 148 -20.09 -7.05 -17.23
N LEU A 149 -19.31 -6.62 -18.23
CA LEU A 149 -17.86 -6.82 -18.25
C LEU A 149 -17.23 -5.97 -17.14
N GLY A 150 -16.55 -6.62 -16.21
CA GLY A 150 -15.88 -5.95 -15.10
C GLY A 150 -14.90 -4.87 -15.57
N GLY A 151 -14.94 -3.71 -14.93
CA GLY A 151 -13.98 -2.63 -15.10
C GLY A 151 -12.60 -2.96 -14.52
N SER A 152 -11.89 -1.95 -14.02
CA SER A 152 -10.71 -2.16 -13.19
C SER A 152 -11.08 -2.73 -11.82
N TYR A 153 -10.14 -3.42 -11.19
CA TYR A 153 -10.24 -3.84 -9.79
C TYR A 153 -10.42 -2.65 -8.84
N PHE A 154 -9.85 -1.52 -9.21
CA PHE A 154 -10.05 -0.23 -8.56
C PHE A 154 -11.13 0.59 -9.29
N ASN A 155 -11.82 1.49 -8.59
CA ASN A 155 -12.84 2.35 -9.18
C ASN A 155 -12.39 3.81 -9.28
N ASP A 156 -11.11 4.02 -9.31
CA ASP A 156 -10.52 5.34 -9.32
C ASP A 156 -10.42 5.92 -10.72
N THR A 157 -10.40 7.25 -10.79
CA THR A 157 -10.28 7.97 -12.06
C THR A 157 -8.86 7.97 -12.61
N PHE A 158 -7.88 7.70 -11.74
CA PHE A 158 -6.47 7.57 -12.09
C PHE A 158 -5.96 6.22 -11.60
N GLU A 159 -5.31 5.47 -12.49
CA GLU A 159 -4.71 4.17 -12.20
C GLU A 159 -3.49 3.96 -13.09
N GLY A 160 -2.37 3.56 -12.51
CA GLY A 160 -1.14 3.32 -13.28
C GLY A 160 0.07 2.97 -12.45
N LEU A 161 1.19 2.84 -13.15
CA LEU A 161 2.50 2.60 -12.55
C LEU A 161 3.48 3.69 -13.00
N PRO A 162 4.34 4.20 -12.10
CA PRO A 162 5.39 5.12 -12.48
C PRO A 162 6.33 4.45 -13.49
N THR A 163 6.61 5.16 -14.58
CA THR A 163 7.36 4.60 -15.72
C THR A 163 8.76 4.13 -15.32
N ASN A 164 9.38 4.83 -14.37
CA ASN A 164 10.71 4.50 -13.85
C ASN A 164 10.70 3.85 -12.46
N GLY A 165 9.53 3.37 -11.99
CA GLY A 165 9.37 2.76 -10.69
C GLY A 165 9.08 3.74 -9.55
N PHE A 166 8.61 3.21 -8.43
CA PHE A 166 8.25 3.98 -7.24
C PHE A 166 9.47 4.54 -6.51
N GLY A 167 10.58 3.80 -6.49
CA GLY A 167 11.83 4.27 -5.90
C GLY A 167 12.32 5.55 -6.57
N ASN A 168 12.34 5.59 -7.90
CA ASN A 168 12.72 6.79 -8.66
C ASN A 168 11.76 7.97 -8.40
N MET A 169 10.46 7.71 -8.31
CA MET A 169 9.48 8.74 -7.95
C MET A 169 9.81 9.36 -6.58
N MET A 170 10.12 8.53 -5.59
CA MET A 170 10.46 9.00 -4.24
C MET A 170 11.81 9.73 -4.19
N GLU A 171 12.81 9.29 -4.94
CA GLU A 171 14.05 10.07 -5.10
C GLU A 171 13.81 11.45 -5.69
N ASN A 172 12.94 11.57 -6.70
CA ASN A 172 12.56 12.86 -7.27
C ASN A 172 11.83 13.75 -6.24
N MET A 173 11.02 13.16 -5.34
CA MET A 173 10.43 13.91 -4.22
C MET A 173 11.51 14.44 -3.28
N LEU A 174 12.55 13.67 -3.00
CA LEU A 174 13.64 14.06 -2.11
C LEU A 174 14.65 15.02 -2.73
N ASN A 175 14.66 15.16 -4.05
CA ASN A 175 15.55 16.09 -4.75
C ASN A 175 15.09 17.54 -4.56
N HIS A 176 15.46 18.14 -3.41
CA HIS A 176 15.14 19.51 -3.06
C HIS A 176 16.21 20.10 -2.16
N PRO A 177 16.62 21.39 -2.33
CA PRO A 177 17.75 22.00 -1.57
C PRO A 177 17.51 22.11 -0.06
N ASN A 178 16.28 22.00 0.38
CA ASN A 178 15.90 22.00 1.81
C ASN A 178 15.77 20.61 2.42
N ILE A 179 15.98 19.54 1.65
CA ILE A 179 15.92 18.16 2.15
C ILE A 179 17.34 17.60 2.23
N ASN A 180 17.66 17.02 3.36
CA ASN A 180 18.87 16.24 3.59
C ASN A 180 18.48 14.83 4.01
N ILE A 181 19.03 13.81 3.36
CA ILE A 181 18.83 12.40 3.72
C ILE A 181 20.09 11.83 4.36
N THR A 182 19.90 11.09 5.46
CA THR A 182 20.96 10.37 6.17
C THR A 182 20.55 8.91 6.33
N PHE A 183 21.40 8.02 5.86
CA PHE A 183 21.17 6.57 6.02
C PHE A 183 21.70 6.14 7.39
N LEU A 184 20.81 6.15 8.38
CA LEU A 184 21.09 5.83 9.76
C LEU A 184 19.81 5.44 10.48
N GLU A 185 19.87 4.41 11.33
CA GLU A 185 18.80 4.13 12.29
C GLU A 185 18.74 5.22 13.36
N THR A 186 17.56 5.74 13.62
CA THR A 186 17.32 6.78 14.63
C THR A 186 15.99 6.52 15.33
N ASP A 187 15.86 7.10 16.52
CA ASP A 187 14.66 7.10 17.34
C ASP A 187 13.79 8.37 17.11
N GLU A 188 12.76 8.54 17.94
CA GLU A 188 11.90 9.72 17.94
C GLU A 188 12.51 10.96 18.63
N ASN A 189 13.77 10.91 19.08
CA ASN A 189 14.40 12.04 19.74
C ASN A 189 14.50 13.25 18.83
N GLY A 190 13.76 14.31 19.18
CA GLY A 190 13.67 15.55 18.42
C GLY A 190 14.66 16.63 18.84
N SER A 191 15.72 16.31 19.61
CA SER A 191 16.69 17.33 20.07
C SER A 191 17.30 18.09 18.89
N GLY A 192 17.07 19.40 18.86
CA GLY A 192 17.53 20.27 17.77
C GLY A 192 16.59 20.42 16.58
N TYR A 193 15.39 19.83 16.67
CA TYR A 193 14.29 19.98 15.70
C TYR A 193 13.08 20.63 16.34
N ASP A 194 12.32 21.38 15.55
CA ASP A 194 11.06 21.97 16.00
C ASP A 194 9.95 20.92 16.03
N TYR A 195 9.94 19.99 15.09
CA TYR A 195 8.97 18.90 14.99
C TYR A 195 9.62 17.61 14.51
N VAL A 196 9.00 16.48 14.87
CA VAL A 196 9.38 15.14 14.43
C VAL A 196 8.18 14.48 13.72
N ILE A 197 8.43 13.87 12.58
CA ILE A 197 7.47 13.01 11.88
C ILE A 197 7.98 11.58 11.93
N TRP A 198 7.19 10.70 12.54
CA TRP A 198 7.48 9.28 12.64
C TRP A 198 6.66 8.50 11.61
N THR A 199 7.34 7.78 10.71
CA THR A 199 6.70 6.91 9.71
C THR A 199 7.04 5.42 9.90
N GLY A 200 7.88 5.08 10.87
CA GLY A 200 8.15 3.72 11.31
C GLY A 200 6.97 3.10 12.04
N ALA A 201 7.09 1.84 12.45
CA ALA A 201 6.00 1.18 13.16
C ALA A 201 5.74 1.86 14.51
N ILE A 202 4.47 2.18 14.77
CA ILE A 202 4.07 2.97 15.94
C ILE A 202 4.40 2.30 17.27
N ASP A 203 4.40 0.96 17.31
CA ASP A 203 4.76 0.17 18.49
C ASP A 203 6.28 0.19 18.82
N GLU A 204 7.07 0.84 17.98
CA GLU A 204 8.50 1.13 18.25
C GLU A 204 8.70 2.46 18.98
N LEU A 205 7.66 3.30 19.08
CA LEU A 205 7.73 4.56 19.82
C LEU A 205 7.77 4.35 21.35
N VAL A 206 8.64 5.09 22.01
CA VAL A 206 8.76 5.04 23.47
C VAL A 206 7.47 5.48 24.16
N GLY A 207 7.04 4.69 25.15
CA GLY A 207 5.81 4.93 25.91
C GLY A 207 4.53 4.49 25.23
N MET A 208 4.62 3.84 24.07
CA MET A 208 3.47 3.19 23.45
C MET A 208 3.08 1.95 24.25
N ASN A 209 1.89 2.01 24.89
CA ASN A 209 1.36 0.93 25.72
C ASN A 209 0.23 0.14 25.04
N GLU A 210 -0.30 0.62 23.91
CA GLU A 210 -1.34 -0.07 23.17
C GLU A 210 -0.70 -1.12 22.26
N LYS A 211 -1.19 -2.36 22.37
CA LYS A 211 -0.65 -3.45 21.58
C LYS A 211 -1.19 -3.39 20.14
N VAL A 212 -0.28 -3.21 19.19
CA VAL A 212 -0.54 -3.41 17.77
C VAL A 212 -0.12 -4.82 17.38
N GLU A 213 -1.03 -5.58 16.78
CA GLU A 213 -0.72 -6.85 16.16
C GLU A 213 -0.48 -6.62 14.67
N TRP A 214 0.54 -7.26 14.12
CA TRP A 214 0.87 -7.13 12.70
C TRP A 214 0.65 -8.45 11.99
N ARG A 215 0.10 -8.38 10.80
CA ARG A 215 0.12 -9.50 9.86
C ARG A 215 1.25 -9.27 8.86
N GLY A 216 2.22 -10.16 8.91
CA GLY A 216 3.33 -10.18 7.97
C GLY A 216 2.99 -10.99 6.71
N THR A 217 3.72 -10.73 5.66
CA THR A 217 3.73 -11.50 4.42
C THR A 217 5.15 -11.89 4.11
N LYS A 218 5.39 -13.16 3.85
CA LYS A 218 6.65 -13.63 3.29
C LYS A 218 6.57 -13.50 1.77
N PHE A 219 7.53 -12.78 1.21
CA PHE A 219 7.70 -12.63 -0.23
C PHE A 219 8.74 -13.62 -0.74
N VAL A 220 8.38 -14.41 -1.73
CA VAL A 220 9.25 -15.45 -2.30
C VAL A 220 9.37 -15.24 -3.79
N GLU A 221 10.61 -15.15 -4.26
CA GLU A 221 10.95 -14.94 -5.66
C GLU A 221 11.19 -16.27 -6.36
N HIS A 222 10.62 -16.42 -7.55
CA HIS A 222 10.79 -17.61 -8.39
C HIS A 222 11.15 -17.22 -9.83
N LYS A 223 11.99 -18.04 -10.47
CA LYS A 223 12.23 -17.95 -11.92
C LYS A 223 11.21 -18.75 -12.73
N ASP A 224 10.74 -19.84 -12.15
CA ASP A 224 9.74 -20.69 -12.79
C ASP A 224 8.34 -20.26 -12.41
N ASP A 225 7.49 -20.15 -13.41
CA ASP A 225 6.09 -19.77 -13.24
C ASP A 225 5.18 -20.99 -13.42
N MET A 226 4.64 -21.49 -12.32
CA MET A 226 3.71 -22.62 -12.32
C MET A 226 2.34 -22.30 -12.96
N PHE A 227 2.06 -21.01 -13.20
CA PHE A 227 0.78 -20.54 -13.75
C PHE A 227 0.83 -20.23 -15.25
N LYS A 228 1.93 -20.55 -15.95
CA LYS A 228 2.05 -20.31 -17.40
C LYS A 228 1.15 -21.24 -18.22
N PRO A 229 0.52 -20.72 -19.31
CA PRO A 229 0.49 -19.31 -19.72
C PRO A 229 -0.46 -18.49 -18.84
N ARG A 230 -0.02 -17.30 -18.41
CA ARG A 230 -0.84 -16.39 -17.60
C ARG A 230 -1.84 -15.63 -18.46
N LEU A 231 -3.02 -15.38 -17.88
CA LEU A 231 -4.05 -14.52 -18.47
C LEU A 231 -3.96 -13.08 -17.95
N ALA A 232 -3.29 -12.86 -16.82
CA ALA A 232 -3.05 -11.56 -16.22
C ALA A 232 -1.74 -11.58 -15.42
N PRO A 233 -1.10 -10.41 -15.17
CA PRO A 233 0.09 -10.33 -14.33
C PRO A 233 -0.14 -10.82 -12.89
N VAL A 234 -1.32 -10.53 -12.32
CA VAL A 234 -1.64 -10.82 -10.93
C VAL A 234 -2.67 -11.93 -10.81
N TYR A 235 -2.33 -12.97 -10.06
CA TYR A 235 -3.24 -14.04 -9.69
C TYR A 235 -3.49 -14.01 -8.19
N ASN A 236 -4.78 -13.91 -7.81
CA ASN A 236 -5.24 -14.11 -6.44
C ASN A 236 -5.55 -15.60 -6.24
N ILE A 237 -4.89 -16.21 -5.27
CA ILE A 237 -4.99 -17.66 -5.04
C ILE A 237 -6.07 -17.93 -4.00
N CYS A 238 -7.23 -18.37 -4.46
CA CYS A 238 -8.45 -18.55 -3.68
C CYS A 238 -8.74 -20.02 -3.36
N THR A 239 -7.70 -20.83 -3.18
CA THR A 239 -7.79 -22.25 -2.79
C THR A 239 -6.95 -22.52 -1.56
N GLU A 240 -7.33 -23.48 -0.72
CA GLU A 240 -6.54 -23.94 0.44
C GLU A 240 -5.32 -24.81 0.06
N TYR A 241 -5.28 -25.37 -1.16
CA TYR A 241 -4.21 -26.27 -1.58
C TYR A 241 -2.86 -25.56 -1.79
N LEU A 242 -2.87 -24.26 -1.99
CA LEU A 242 -1.68 -23.44 -2.12
C LEU A 242 -1.59 -22.45 -0.95
N GLN A 243 -0.42 -22.34 -0.35
CA GLN A 243 -0.22 -21.50 0.84
C GLN A 243 -0.21 -20.01 0.51
N MET A 244 0.23 -19.62 -0.68
CA MET A 244 0.27 -18.24 -1.11
C MET A 244 -1.13 -17.67 -1.29
N THR A 245 -1.28 -16.36 -1.10
CA THR A 245 -2.52 -15.62 -1.41
C THR A 245 -2.42 -14.93 -2.76
N ARG A 246 -1.20 -14.66 -3.26
CA ARG A 246 -1.00 -13.98 -4.53
C ARG A 246 0.24 -14.49 -5.22
N SER A 247 0.21 -14.50 -6.55
CA SER A 247 1.37 -14.75 -7.41
C SER A 247 1.39 -13.71 -8.53
N THR A 248 2.49 -13.01 -8.68
CA THR A 248 2.63 -11.88 -9.60
C THR A 248 3.78 -12.08 -10.56
N ASP A 249 3.52 -11.99 -11.86
CA ASP A 249 4.55 -11.80 -12.89
C ASP A 249 4.93 -10.30 -12.88
N MET A 250 6.08 -10.01 -12.28
CA MET A 250 6.51 -8.62 -12.08
C MET A 250 6.86 -7.92 -13.38
N ASP A 251 7.40 -8.61 -14.35
CA ASP A 251 7.74 -8.01 -15.64
C ASP A 251 6.50 -7.66 -16.46
N ALA A 252 5.50 -8.56 -16.45
CA ALA A 252 4.21 -8.27 -17.07
C ALA A 252 3.47 -7.12 -16.38
N LEU A 253 3.61 -6.98 -15.06
CA LEU A 253 3.02 -5.88 -14.29
C LEU A 253 3.73 -4.57 -14.54
N THR A 254 5.05 -4.52 -14.32
CA THR A 254 5.82 -3.27 -14.26
C THR A 254 6.39 -2.83 -15.62
N GLY A 255 6.44 -3.74 -16.59
CA GLY A 255 7.19 -3.55 -17.84
C GLY A 255 8.70 -3.63 -17.62
N GLY A 256 9.12 -4.32 -16.57
CA GLY A 256 10.51 -4.59 -16.23
C GLY A 256 11.10 -5.79 -16.99
N ASN A 257 12.22 -6.28 -16.49
CA ASN A 257 12.96 -7.41 -17.08
C ASN A 257 13.70 -8.23 -16.02
N SER A 258 13.10 -8.41 -14.86
CA SER A 258 13.68 -9.21 -13.76
C SER A 258 13.71 -10.70 -14.06
N GLY A 259 12.79 -11.20 -14.87
CA GLY A 259 12.53 -12.61 -15.09
C GLY A 259 11.96 -13.32 -13.87
N LEU A 260 11.36 -12.57 -12.92
CA LEU A 260 10.94 -13.09 -11.62
C LEU A 260 9.43 -13.03 -11.43
N ILE A 261 8.94 -14.08 -10.79
CA ILE A 261 7.58 -14.18 -10.22
C ILE A 261 7.69 -13.93 -8.73
N LEU A 262 6.80 -13.11 -8.17
CA LEU A 262 6.70 -12.90 -6.74
C LEU A 262 5.48 -13.61 -6.17
N GLU A 263 5.69 -14.44 -5.15
CA GLU A 263 4.63 -15.08 -4.38
C GLU A 263 4.51 -14.45 -2.99
N GLU A 264 3.27 -14.21 -2.59
CA GLU A 264 2.92 -13.66 -1.28
C GLU A 264 2.35 -14.76 -0.39
N ILE A 265 3.08 -15.12 0.67
CA ILE A 265 2.67 -16.13 1.64
C ILE A 265 2.34 -15.41 2.95
N PRO A 266 1.07 -15.45 3.42
CA PRO A 266 0.65 -14.83 4.68
C PRO A 266 1.36 -15.43 5.89
N ASN A 267 1.33 -14.68 7.01
CA ASN A 267 1.93 -15.06 8.29
C ASN A 267 3.47 -15.10 8.29
N GLY A 268 4.11 -14.38 7.34
CA GLY A 268 5.54 -14.09 7.40
C GLY A 268 5.87 -13.13 8.53
N ASP A 269 7.17 -13.00 8.78
CA ASP A 269 7.70 -11.94 9.63
C ASP A 269 7.55 -10.60 8.92
N GLY A 270 7.27 -9.57 9.67
CA GLY A 270 7.17 -8.21 9.15
C GLY A 270 5.87 -7.49 9.51
N LYS A 271 5.91 -6.18 9.37
CA LYS A 271 4.82 -5.29 9.76
C LYS A 271 4.15 -4.73 8.48
N HIS A 272 3.21 -5.51 7.89
CA HIS A 272 2.55 -5.11 6.65
C HIS A 272 1.11 -4.66 6.86
N TYR A 273 0.36 -5.39 7.69
CA TYR A 273 -1.06 -5.14 7.95
C TYR A 273 -1.31 -4.98 9.44
N PRO A 274 -1.65 -3.77 9.93
CA PRO A 274 -1.91 -3.54 11.34
C PRO A 274 -3.27 -4.09 11.77
N ILE A 275 -3.32 -4.64 12.99
CA ILE A 275 -4.55 -5.04 13.68
C ILE A 275 -4.58 -4.34 15.03
N VAL A 276 -5.38 -3.29 15.13
CA VAL A 276 -5.53 -2.48 16.33
C VAL A 276 -6.80 -2.90 17.07
N LYS A 277 -6.66 -3.33 18.33
CA LYS A 277 -7.79 -3.75 19.15
C LYS A 277 -8.62 -2.59 19.67
N ASN A 278 -7.97 -1.49 20.03
CA ASN A 278 -8.62 -0.29 20.53
C ASN A 278 -8.14 0.94 19.75
N ARG A 279 -8.81 1.22 18.65
CA ARG A 279 -8.46 2.34 17.76
C ARG A 279 -8.57 3.67 18.47
N GLN A 280 -9.65 3.91 19.22
CA GLN A 280 -9.88 5.17 19.91
C GLN A 280 -8.73 5.52 20.87
N LYS A 281 -8.28 4.54 21.66
CA LYS A 281 -7.19 4.76 22.62
C LYS A 281 -5.86 5.05 21.92
N LEU A 282 -5.63 4.43 20.77
CA LEU A 282 -4.45 4.70 19.95
C LEU A 282 -4.51 6.13 19.37
N ASP A 283 -5.66 6.55 18.86
CA ASP A 283 -5.85 7.89 18.31
C ASP A 283 -5.69 8.98 19.39
N GLU A 284 -6.21 8.75 20.61
CA GLU A 284 -6.01 9.63 21.75
C GLU A 284 -4.53 9.77 22.12
N TRP A 285 -3.78 8.65 22.08
CA TRP A 285 -2.33 8.66 22.32
C TRP A 285 -1.57 9.42 21.23
N ILE A 286 -1.89 9.21 19.95
CA ILE A 286 -1.31 9.95 18.82
C ILE A 286 -1.57 11.45 18.99
N ALA A 287 -2.80 11.84 19.28
CA ALA A 287 -3.17 13.25 19.50
C ALA A 287 -2.40 13.90 20.66
N GLU A 288 -2.07 13.13 21.71
CA GLU A 288 -1.24 13.63 22.80
C GLU A 288 0.22 13.83 22.37
N LYS A 289 0.74 12.96 21.52
CA LYS A 289 2.09 13.12 20.94
C LYS A 289 2.18 14.29 19.98
N GLU A 290 1.15 14.55 19.19
CA GLU A 290 1.07 15.73 18.32
C GLU A 290 1.25 17.04 19.13
N LYS A 291 0.62 17.17 20.31
CA LYS A 291 0.79 18.32 21.19
C LYS A 291 2.24 18.49 21.70
N GLN A 292 3.03 17.44 21.65
CA GLN A 292 4.45 17.42 22.01
C GLN A 292 5.38 17.65 20.81
N GLY A 293 4.82 17.91 19.61
CA GLY A 293 5.56 18.11 18.38
C GLY A 293 6.00 16.81 17.68
N LEU A 294 5.48 15.64 18.10
CA LEU A 294 5.71 14.35 17.45
C LEU A 294 4.46 13.92 16.69
N TYR A 295 4.55 13.86 15.38
CA TYR A 295 3.49 13.49 14.46
C TYR A 295 3.71 12.09 13.91
N CYS A 296 2.67 11.26 13.93
CA CYS A 296 2.67 9.93 13.32
C CYS A 296 2.08 10.01 11.90
N CYS A 297 2.76 9.42 10.92
CA CYS A 297 2.34 9.48 9.53
C CYS A 297 2.50 8.15 8.79
N GLY A 298 1.59 7.86 7.87
CA GLY A 298 1.59 6.68 7.01
C GLY A 298 1.10 5.40 7.70
N ARG A 299 1.04 4.32 6.92
CA ARG A 299 0.46 3.02 7.35
C ARG A 299 1.05 2.50 8.65
N LEU A 300 2.37 2.51 8.79
CA LEU A 300 3.04 1.96 9.97
C LEU A 300 3.00 2.95 11.14
N GLY A 301 3.20 4.24 10.86
CA GLY A 301 3.24 5.29 11.88
C GLY A 301 1.90 5.53 12.56
N THR A 302 0.79 5.28 11.88
CA THR A 302 -0.55 5.42 12.44
C THR A 302 -1.21 4.08 12.77
N ALA A 303 -0.57 2.96 12.42
CA ALA A 303 -1.19 1.62 12.43
C ALA A 303 -2.56 1.60 11.76
N SER A 304 -2.69 2.26 10.60
CA SER A 304 -3.89 2.27 9.75
C SER A 304 -3.64 1.52 8.46
N TYR A 305 -4.67 0.86 7.95
CA TYR A 305 -4.57 0.28 6.62
C TYR A 305 -4.78 1.40 5.60
N PHE A 306 -3.70 1.87 5.03
CA PHE A 306 -3.68 2.88 3.99
C PHE A 306 -3.20 2.28 2.66
N ASP A 307 -3.87 2.62 1.58
CA ASP A 307 -3.32 2.47 0.25
C ASP A 307 -2.31 3.60 -0.03
N MET A 308 -1.72 3.65 -1.20
CA MET A 308 -0.67 4.64 -1.48
C MET A 308 -1.21 6.06 -1.51
N ASP A 309 -2.41 6.26 -2.03
CA ASP A 309 -3.10 7.54 -2.06
C ASP A 309 -3.51 8.00 -0.66
N ASP A 310 -4.12 7.13 0.16
CA ASP A 310 -4.40 7.42 1.57
C ASP A 310 -3.13 7.84 2.33
N THR A 311 -2.00 7.20 2.01
CA THR A 311 -0.70 7.53 2.61
C THR A 311 -0.25 8.95 2.26
N ILE A 312 -0.45 9.38 1.01
CA ILE A 312 -0.12 10.74 0.56
C ILE A 312 -1.10 11.75 1.15
N GLU A 313 -2.40 11.44 1.18
CA GLU A 313 -3.42 12.29 1.83
C GLU A 313 -3.09 12.50 3.31
N ASN A 314 -2.76 11.45 4.03
CA ASN A 314 -2.34 11.54 5.42
C ASN A 314 -1.06 12.39 5.59
N ALA A 315 -0.10 12.30 4.65
CA ALA A 315 1.07 13.16 4.66
C ALA A 315 0.70 14.64 4.44
N MET A 316 -0.25 14.95 3.56
CA MET A 316 -0.78 16.30 3.36
C MET A 316 -1.41 16.84 4.64
N GLU A 317 -2.28 16.05 5.29
CA GLU A 317 -2.93 16.42 6.56
C GLU A 317 -1.93 16.70 7.69
N VAL A 318 -0.91 15.85 7.84
CA VAL A 318 0.15 16.04 8.85
C VAL A 318 0.94 17.32 8.58
N CYS A 319 1.30 17.57 7.32
CA CYS A 319 2.01 18.79 6.95
C CYS A 319 1.18 20.06 7.21
N GLU A 320 -0.12 20.02 6.91
CA GLU A 320 -1.03 21.14 7.22
C GLU A 320 -1.13 21.42 8.71
N LYS A 321 -1.21 20.38 9.57
CA LYS A 321 -1.20 20.56 11.03
C LYS A 321 0.08 21.25 11.48
N ILE A 322 1.26 20.79 11.02
CA ILE A 322 2.55 21.41 11.36
C ILE A 322 2.62 22.88 10.94
N MET A 323 2.13 23.20 9.74
CA MET A 323 2.10 24.58 9.26
C MET A 323 1.21 25.47 10.12
N LYS A 324 0.02 24.99 10.51
CA LYS A 324 -0.90 25.71 11.42
C LYS A 324 -0.29 25.92 12.81
N ASP A 325 0.42 24.91 13.34
CA ASP A 325 1.10 25.03 14.64
C ASP A 325 2.27 26.02 14.61
N CYS A 326 2.85 26.26 13.43
CA CYS A 326 3.89 27.27 13.25
C CYS A 326 3.36 28.71 13.21
N GLU A 327 2.08 28.89 12.88
CA GLU A 327 1.41 30.20 12.80
C GLU A 327 0.80 30.62 14.14
N ALA A 328 0.55 29.67 15.04
CA ALA A 328 -0.05 29.90 16.36
C ALA A 328 0.98 30.38 17.40
#